data_674a63fe018a356450185ec6d8dda689
#
_entry.id   674a63fe018a356450185ec6d8dda689
#
_cell.length_a   1.000
_cell.length_b   1.000
_cell.length_c   1.000
_cell.angle_alpha   90.00
_cell.angle_beta   90.00
_cell.angle_gamma   90.00
#
_symmetry.space_group_name_H-M   'P 1'
#
loop_
_entity.id
_entity.type
_entity.pdbx_description
1 polymer ?
#
loop_
_entity_poly.entity_id
_entity_poly.type
_entity_poly.pdbx_seq_one_letter_code
_entity_poly.pdbx_strand_id
1 'polypeptide(L)' 'MKILHVYRNEPTDEVKKLVEILNEGNEAQEFKLYEAKEDADYDKLIQLIFEADKTISWW' A
#
# COMPACT_ATOMS: atom_id res chain seq x y z
N MET A 1 -12.76 7.54 -1.01
CA MET A 1 -11.94 7.07 0.11
C MET A 1 -10.57 6.68 -0.41
N LYS A 2 -9.51 7.17 0.22
CA LYS A 2 -8.15 6.80 -0.16
C LYS A 2 -7.67 5.60 0.66
N ILE A 3 -7.21 4.56 -0.02
CA ILE A 3 -6.71 3.36 0.61
C ILE A 3 -5.24 3.19 0.22
N LEU A 4 -4.39 3.00 1.21
CA LEU A 4 -2.98 2.70 1.00
C LEU A 4 -2.73 1.22 1.27
N HIS A 5 -2.17 0.52 0.28
CA HIS A 5 -1.75 -0.87 0.43
C HIS A 5 -0.24 -0.91 0.62
N VAL A 6 0.19 -1.47 1.74
CA VAL A 6 1.61 -1.63 2.04
C VAL A 6 1.98 -3.09 1.90
N TYR A 7 2.91 -3.39 1.01
CA TYR A 7 3.40 -4.74 0.78
C TYR A 7 4.72 -4.94 1.49
N ARG A 8 4.76 -5.86 2.43
CA ARG A 8 5.99 -6.23 3.14
C ARG A 8 6.79 -7.29 2.36
N ASN A 9 6.10 -8.03 1.52
CA ASN A 9 6.69 -9.01 0.62
C ASN A 9 6.02 -8.87 -0.74
N GLU A 10 6.59 -9.49 -1.76
CA GLU A 10 5.99 -9.47 -3.09
C GLU A 10 4.57 -10.06 -3.02
N PRO A 11 3.55 -9.34 -3.51
CA PRO A 11 2.17 -9.80 -3.41
C PRO A 11 1.92 -11.04 -4.26
N THR A 12 1.16 -11.98 -3.72
CA THR A 12 0.71 -13.16 -4.46
C THR A 12 -0.47 -12.77 -5.37
N ASP A 13 -0.83 -13.68 -6.29
CA ASP A 13 -1.98 -13.44 -7.17
C ASP A 13 -3.27 -13.27 -6.39
N GLU A 14 -3.44 -13.99 -5.28
CA GLU A 14 -4.61 -13.85 -4.42
C GLU A 14 -4.68 -12.46 -3.80
N VAL A 15 -3.53 -11.96 -3.31
CA VAL A 15 -3.46 -10.61 -2.75
C VAL A 15 -3.78 -9.57 -3.81
N LYS A 16 -3.26 -9.73 -5.02
CA LYS A 16 -3.53 -8.81 -6.13
C LYS A 16 -5.03 -8.75 -6.45
N LYS A 17 -5.71 -9.88 -6.43
CA LYS A 17 -7.16 -9.92 -6.67
C LYS A 17 -7.94 -9.22 -5.56
N LEU A 18 -7.55 -9.43 -4.31
CA LEU A 18 -8.17 -8.76 -3.17
C LEU A 18 -7.97 -7.25 -3.25
N VAL A 19 -6.78 -6.81 -3.64
CA VAL A 19 -6.47 -5.39 -3.81
C VAL A 19 -7.36 -4.78 -4.91
N GLU A 20 -7.54 -5.46 -6.02
CA GLU A 20 -8.41 -4.99 -7.10
C GLU A 20 -9.85 -4.80 -6.62
N ILE A 21 -10.35 -5.74 -5.84
CA ILE A 21 -11.72 -5.67 -5.29
C ILE A 21 -11.84 -4.49 -4.35
N LEU A 22 -10.85 -4.29 -3.48
CA LEU A 22 -10.86 -3.18 -2.52
C LEU A 22 -10.69 -1.82 -3.19
N ASN A 23 -10.00 -1.78 -4.33
CA ASN A 23 -9.79 -0.54 -5.08
C ASN A 23 -11.02 -0.10 -5.86
N GLU A 24 -11.97 -0.99 -6.06
CA GLU A 24 -13.17 -0.68 -6.82
C GLU A 24 -13.98 0.40 -6.13
N GLY A 25 -14.15 1.54 -6.81
CA GLY A 25 -14.87 2.68 -6.26
C GLY A 25 -14.06 3.55 -5.30
N ASN A 26 -12.78 3.26 -5.08
CA ASN A 26 -11.91 4.01 -4.17
C ASN A 26 -10.62 4.41 -4.85
N GLU A 27 -10.01 5.49 -4.36
CA GLU A 27 -8.65 5.83 -4.75
C GLU A 27 -7.70 4.91 -3.99
N ALA A 28 -6.77 4.30 -4.70
CA ALA A 28 -5.84 3.37 -4.09
C ALA A 28 -4.41 3.72 -4.47
N GLN A 29 -3.52 3.61 -3.49
CA GLN A 29 -2.09 3.73 -3.69
C GLN A 29 -1.42 2.49 -3.15
N GLU A 30 -0.27 2.15 -3.70
CA GLU A 30 0.48 0.98 -3.30
C GLU A 30 1.90 1.39 -2.93
N PHE A 31 2.43 0.79 -1.88
CA PHE A 31 3.80 1.01 -1.45
C PHE A 31 4.47 -0.33 -1.21
N LYS A 32 5.61 -0.53 -1.88
CA LYS A 32 6.38 -1.77 -1.78
C LYS A 32 7.46 -1.62 -0.71
N LEU A 33 7.11 -1.92 0.52
CA LEU A 33 8.02 -1.79 1.64
C LEU A 33 9.26 -2.67 1.49
N TYR A 34 9.12 -3.83 0.86
CA TYR A 34 10.23 -4.74 0.65
C TYR A 34 11.30 -4.19 -0.32
N GLU A 35 10.97 -3.15 -1.08
CA GLU A 35 11.91 -2.45 -1.96
C GLU A 35 12.50 -1.20 -1.31
N ALA A 36 11.98 -0.78 -0.16
CA ALA A 36 12.47 0.40 0.54
C ALA A 36 13.85 0.14 1.14
N LYS A 37 14.82 1.00 0.81
CA LYS A 37 16.21 0.83 1.24
C LYS A 37 16.79 2.08 1.89
N GLU A 38 16.16 3.23 1.69
CA GLU A 38 16.65 4.51 2.15
C GLU A 38 15.65 5.18 3.09
N ASP A 39 16.12 6.09 3.93
CA ASP A 39 15.27 6.84 4.85
C ASP A 39 14.20 7.63 4.12
N ALA A 40 14.53 8.15 2.93
CA ALA A 40 13.58 8.89 2.10
C ALA A 40 12.37 8.04 1.70
N ASP A 41 12.57 6.73 1.51
CA ASP A 41 11.47 5.81 1.19
C ASP A 41 10.50 5.68 2.37
N TYR A 42 11.03 5.62 3.58
CA TYR A 42 10.20 5.54 4.79
C TYR A 42 9.46 6.85 5.06
N ASP A 43 10.09 7.99 4.79
CA ASP A 43 9.44 9.29 4.90
C ASP A 43 8.26 9.39 3.95
N LYS A 44 8.42 8.90 2.73
CA LYS A 44 7.36 8.86 1.75
C LYS A 44 6.20 7.97 2.22
N LEU A 45 6.52 6.83 2.81
CA LEU A 45 5.51 5.93 3.37
C LEU A 45 4.69 6.63 4.46
N ILE A 46 5.36 7.35 5.35
CA ILE A 46 4.69 8.09 6.42
C ILE A 46 3.72 9.12 5.84
N GLN A 47 4.15 9.86 4.82
CA GLN A 47 3.30 10.83 4.16
C GLN A 47 2.07 10.17 3.53
N LEU A 48 2.26 9.03 2.87
CA LEU A 48 1.16 8.29 2.26
C LEU A 48 0.16 7.80 3.31
N ILE A 49 0.65 7.36 4.46
CA ILE A 49 -0.21 6.93 5.57
C ILE A 49 -1.07 8.09 6.06
N PHE A 50 -0.48 9.27 6.21
CA PHE A 50 -1.23 10.46 6.65
C PHE A 50 -2.28 10.91 5.64
N GLU A 51 -2.02 10.73 4.35
CA GLU A 51 -2.95 11.12 3.30
C GLU A 51 -4.07 10.11 3.09
N ALA A 52 -3.84 8.86 3.46
CA ALA A 52 -4.81 7.79 3.27
C ALA A 52 -5.87 7.77 4.36
N ASP A 53 -7.09 7.45 4.00
CA ASP A 53 -8.17 7.23 4.96
C ASP A 53 -8.01 5.89 5.67
N LYS A 54 -7.51 4.91 4.95
CA LYS A 54 -7.19 3.58 5.50
C LYS A 54 -5.86 3.09 4.96
N THR A 55 -5.14 2.37 5.81
CA THR A 55 -3.89 1.71 5.43
C THR A 55 -4.01 0.22 5.72
N ILE A 56 -3.73 -0.59 4.71
CA ILE A 56 -3.77 -2.05 4.82
C ILE A 56 -2.35 -2.57 4.63
N SER A 57 -1.87 -3.33 5.61
CA SER A 57 -0.57 -3.98 5.51
C SER A 57 -0.75 -5.43 5.06
N TRP A 58 -0.15 -5.76 3.93
CA TRP A 58 -0.13 -7.12 3.40
C TRP A 58 1.23 -7.77 3.71
N TRP A 59 1.23 -9.03 4.07
CA TRP A 59 2.45 -9.78 4.38
C TRP A 59 2.84 -10.73 3.25
#